data_b1fa11bff0fd3ac64b75e5cf9ea528ff
#
_entry.id   b1fa11bff0fd3ac64b75e5cf9ea528ff
#
_cell.length_a   1.000
_cell.length_b   1.000
_cell.length_c   1.000
_cell.angle_alpha   90.00
_cell.angle_beta   90.00
_cell.angle_gamma   90.00
#
_symmetry.space_group_name_H-M   'P 1'
#
loop_
_entity.id
_entity.type
_entity.pdbx_description
1 polymer ?
#
loop_
_entity_poly.entity_id
_entity_poly.type
_entity_poly.pdbx_seq_one_letter_code
_entity_poly.pdbx_strand_id
1 'polypeptide(L)'
;FFATAQNNSSAKGNLFIIGGGDRTDGLVKSLLQTAGLSSKDYIAILPMSSAEPDSSYFYIKSDLEKWCSNYIAFLNFTRAQTSDKTRLDSVKNAKLIFITGGDQERFMKVVLHTPLYNVIHEAYENGSTISGTSAGAAVMSKYMVTGNQLRGDTIYHSTFDRLWDKNVEFHEGLGLLDSVIIDQHFIVRSRYNRMLSALAAFPTFTCVGIDESTAIVVHHKEVKIVGESQVIVMREPEHLQIDNKGLIKFSDAKMSIYTAGDHFKIP
;
A
#
# COMPACT_ATOMS: atom_id res chain seq x y z
N PHE A 1 -17.28 -17.07 -13.61
CA PHE A 1 -15.85 -17.25 -13.93
C PHE A 1 -15.09 -16.88 -12.67
N PHE A 2 -14.58 -17.88 -11.95
CA PHE A 2 -13.67 -17.66 -10.83
C PHE A 2 -12.33 -17.25 -11.41
N ALA A 3 -11.91 -16.00 -11.16
CA ALA A 3 -10.54 -15.60 -11.40
C ALA A 3 -9.65 -16.45 -10.48
N THR A 4 -8.82 -17.29 -11.06
CA THR A 4 -7.78 -18.02 -10.35
C THR A 4 -6.87 -17.00 -9.68
N ALA A 5 -6.68 -17.12 -8.38
CA ALA A 5 -5.68 -16.33 -7.65
C ALA A 5 -4.32 -16.58 -8.34
N GLN A 6 -3.84 -15.54 -9.02
CA GLN A 6 -2.55 -15.60 -9.70
C GLN A 6 -1.48 -15.53 -8.63
N ASN A 7 -0.63 -16.56 -8.56
CA ASN A 7 0.48 -16.62 -7.62
C ASN A 7 1.48 -15.52 -7.95
N ASN A 8 1.47 -14.40 -7.20
CA ASN A 8 2.38 -13.26 -7.35
C ASN A 8 3.88 -13.60 -7.16
N SER A 9 4.21 -14.86 -6.91
CA SER A 9 5.60 -15.32 -6.75
C SER A 9 6.45 -15.27 -8.03
N SER A 10 5.85 -14.93 -9.17
CA SER A 10 6.54 -14.83 -10.47
C SER A 10 6.69 -13.41 -11.01
N ALA A 11 6.16 -12.39 -10.35
CA ALA A 11 6.25 -11.01 -10.79
C ALA A 11 7.72 -10.53 -10.81
N LYS A 12 8.13 -9.88 -11.91
CA LYS A 12 9.50 -9.38 -12.08
C LYS A 12 9.71 -7.99 -11.46
N GLY A 13 8.62 -7.32 -11.12
CA GLY A 13 8.61 -5.97 -10.56
C GLY A 13 8.90 -5.95 -9.06
N ASN A 14 8.93 -4.74 -8.53
CA ASN A 14 9.05 -4.49 -7.10
C ASN A 14 7.82 -3.73 -6.60
N LEU A 15 7.48 -3.88 -5.33
CA LEU A 15 6.60 -2.94 -4.64
C LEU A 15 7.46 -2.06 -3.74
N PHE A 16 7.21 -0.74 -3.81
CA PHE A 16 7.86 0.22 -2.92
C PHE A 16 6.77 0.97 -2.14
N ILE A 17 6.52 0.52 -0.90
CA ILE A 17 5.33 0.87 -0.13
C ILE A 17 5.71 1.81 0.99
N ILE A 18 5.28 3.09 0.88
CA ILE A 18 5.67 4.19 1.78
C ILE A 18 4.56 4.41 2.81
N GLY A 19 4.90 4.44 4.09
CA GLY A 19 3.96 4.64 5.19
C GLY A 19 3.31 6.03 5.24
N GLY A 20 3.77 6.97 4.43
CA GLY A 20 3.29 8.36 4.40
C GLY A 20 4.33 9.35 4.91
N GLY A 21 3.88 10.56 5.27
CA GLY A 21 4.76 11.63 5.71
C GLY A 21 5.65 12.19 4.60
N ASP A 22 6.72 12.85 5.00
CA ASP A 22 7.70 13.45 4.10
C ASP A 22 8.52 12.37 3.37
N ARG A 23 8.82 12.64 2.12
CA ARG A 23 9.73 11.82 1.32
C ARG A 23 11.11 12.43 1.34
N THR A 24 11.93 11.97 2.28
CA THR A 24 13.32 12.43 2.39
C THR A 24 14.11 12.10 1.13
N ASP A 25 15.18 12.82 0.87
CA ASP A 25 16.05 12.57 -0.28
C ASP A 25 16.58 11.13 -0.32
N GLY A 26 16.86 10.55 0.86
CA GLY A 26 17.28 9.15 1.00
C GLY A 26 16.20 8.17 0.53
N LEU A 27 14.94 8.43 0.91
CA LEU A 27 13.81 7.60 0.52
C LEU A 27 13.53 7.69 -0.99
N VAL A 28 13.59 8.91 -1.57
CA VAL A 28 13.42 9.12 -3.02
C VAL A 28 14.53 8.43 -3.82
N LYS A 29 15.79 8.55 -3.39
CA LYS A 29 16.91 7.84 -4.01
C LYS A 29 16.72 6.32 -3.97
N SER A 30 16.29 5.79 -2.83
CA SER A 30 16.01 4.35 -2.67
C SER A 30 14.89 3.88 -3.61
N LEU A 31 13.85 4.69 -3.79
CA LEU A 31 12.77 4.41 -4.75
C LEU A 31 13.30 4.35 -6.19
N LEU A 32 14.06 5.35 -6.62
CA LEU A 32 14.61 5.41 -7.97
C LEU A 32 15.62 4.28 -8.23
N GLN A 33 16.44 3.93 -7.25
CA GLN A 33 17.34 2.76 -7.31
C GLN A 33 16.57 1.45 -7.45
N THR A 34 15.47 1.29 -6.68
CA THR A 34 14.60 0.11 -6.77
C THR A 34 13.94 0.00 -8.13
N ALA A 35 13.48 1.12 -8.69
CA ALA A 35 12.88 1.15 -10.02
C ALA A 35 13.89 0.85 -11.14
N GLY A 36 15.17 1.16 -10.95
CA GLY A 36 16.23 0.87 -11.92
C GLY A 36 16.00 1.56 -13.26
N LEU A 37 15.66 2.85 -13.24
CA LEU A 37 15.34 3.62 -14.44
C LEU A 37 16.55 3.78 -15.36
N SER A 38 16.38 3.44 -16.65
CA SER A 38 17.27 3.87 -17.73
C SER A 38 16.87 5.23 -18.26
N SER A 39 17.69 5.85 -19.09
CA SER A 39 17.38 7.15 -19.73
C SER A 39 16.20 7.12 -20.71
N LYS A 40 15.73 5.92 -21.10
CA LYS A 40 14.59 5.74 -21.99
C LYS A 40 13.29 5.47 -21.25
N ASP A 41 13.39 5.17 -19.96
CA ASP A 41 12.23 4.86 -19.12
C ASP A 41 11.53 6.14 -18.66
N TYR A 42 10.30 5.99 -18.19
CA TYR A 42 9.52 7.09 -17.62
C TYR A 42 8.74 6.63 -16.38
N ILE A 43 8.24 7.62 -15.66
CA ILE A 43 7.47 7.45 -14.45
C ILE A 43 6.02 7.85 -14.73
N ALA A 44 5.05 7.04 -14.28
CA ALA A 44 3.63 7.36 -14.32
C ALA A 44 3.14 7.66 -12.90
N ILE A 45 2.57 8.85 -12.69
CA ILE A 45 1.91 9.19 -11.42
C ILE A 45 0.40 9.05 -11.59
N LEU A 46 -0.21 8.24 -10.71
CA LEU A 46 -1.65 7.98 -10.62
C LEU A 46 -2.20 8.72 -9.38
N PRO A 47 -2.76 9.94 -9.54
CA PRO A 47 -3.14 10.78 -8.40
C PRO A 47 -4.60 10.61 -7.96
N MET A 48 -5.31 9.56 -8.40
CA MET A 48 -6.75 9.40 -8.19
C MET A 48 -7.16 9.25 -6.72
N SER A 49 -6.25 8.97 -5.81
CA SER A 49 -6.52 9.01 -4.36
C SER A 49 -6.67 10.44 -3.82
N SER A 50 -6.03 11.41 -4.44
CA SER A 50 -6.04 12.79 -3.97
C SER A 50 -7.35 13.53 -4.28
N ALA A 51 -7.79 14.40 -3.37
CA ALA A 51 -8.84 15.38 -3.65
C ALA A 51 -8.35 16.49 -4.58
N GLU A 52 -7.02 16.74 -4.56
CA GLU A 52 -6.32 17.75 -5.35
C GLU A 52 -5.24 17.04 -6.23
N PRO A 53 -5.66 16.37 -7.33
CA PRO A 53 -4.75 15.53 -8.13
C PRO A 53 -3.55 16.30 -8.70
N ASP A 54 -3.76 17.53 -9.17
CA ASP A 54 -2.71 18.37 -9.77
C ASP A 54 -1.64 18.73 -8.73
N SER A 55 -2.07 19.18 -7.54
CA SER A 55 -1.16 19.50 -6.43
C SER A 55 -0.38 18.26 -5.98
N SER A 56 -1.07 17.14 -5.85
CA SER A 56 -0.46 15.88 -5.45
C SER A 56 0.59 15.40 -6.46
N TYR A 57 0.27 15.50 -7.74
CA TYR A 57 1.23 15.22 -8.82
C TYR A 57 2.45 16.14 -8.74
N PHE A 58 2.23 17.45 -8.59
CA PHE A 58 3.30 18.44 -8.54
C PHE A 58 4.29 18.16 -7.41
N TYR A 59 3.80 17.84 -6.21
CA TYR A 59 4.65 17.52 -5.07
C TYR A 59 5.51 16.27 -5.32
N ILE A 60 4.90 15.18 -5.82
CA ILE A 60 5.65 13.95 -6.13
C ILE A 60 6.66 14.21 -7.24
N LYS A 61 6.26 14.90 -8.29
CA LYS A 61 7.14 15.26 -9.41
C LYS A 61 8.34 16.07 -8.93
N SER A 62 8.09 17.11 -8.13
CA SER A 62 9.16 17.96 -7.57
C SER A 62 10.19 17.19 -6.75
N ASP A 63 9.75 16.18 -5.97
CA ASP A 63 10.67 15.34 -5.21
C ASP A 63 11.51 14.43 -6.13
N LEU A 64 10.90 13.85 -7.15
CA LEU A 64 11.59 12.95 -8.09
C LEU A 64 12.58 13.70 -8.98
N GLU A 65 12.22 14.88 -9.50
CA GLU A 65 13.05 15.70 -10.39
C GLU A 65 14.36 16.19 -9.75
N LYS A 66 14.45 16.18 -8.42
CA LYS A 66 15.72 16.44 -7.73
C LYS A 66 16.78 15.38 -8.04
N TRP A 67 16.36 14.15 -8.40
CA TRP A 67 17.23 12.98 -8.46
C TRP A 67 17.14 12.18 -9.77
N CYS A 68 16.23 12.51 -10.68
CA CYS A 68 16.16 11.91 -12.02
C CYS A 68 15.72 12.95 -13.05
N SER A 69 16.10 12.71 -14.31
CA SER A 69 15.69 13.53 -15.46
C SER A 69 14.68 12.80 -16.37
N ASN A 70 14.17 11.68 -15.92
CA ASN A 70 13.20 10.88 -16.67
C ASN A 70 11.87 11.64 -16.81
N TYR A 71 11.17 11.43 -17.93
CA TYR A 71 9.83 11.98 -18.11
C TYR A 71 8.87 11.47 -17.03
N ILE A 72 8.06 12.36 -16.47
CA ILE A 72 7.08 12.05 -15.44
C ILE A 72 5.69 12.39 -15.96
N ALA A 73 4.91 11.35 -16.24
CA ALA A 73 3.57 11.46 -16.79
C ALA A 73 2.52 11.68 -15.69
N PHE A 74 1.61 12.63 -15.91
CA PHE A 74 0.39 12.83 -15.13
C PHE A 74 -0.74 12.00 -15.71
N LEU A 75 -1.14 10.93 -15.05
CA LEU A 75 -2.16 10.02 -15.53
C LEU A 75 -3.35 9.95 -14.54
N ASN A 76 -4.10 11.05 -14.48
CA ASN A 76 -5.34 11.11 -13.71
C ASN A 76 -6.50 10.52 -14.54
N PHE A 77 -7.09 9.42 -14.07
CA PHE A 77 -8.21 8.73 -14.71
C PHE A 77 -9.53 9.03 -14.01
N THR A 78 -10.56 9.25 -14.81
CA THR A 78 -11.94 8.99 -14.37
C THR A 78 -12.28 7.53 -14.67
N ARG A 79 -13.34 6.98 -14.04
CA ARG A 79 -13.75 5.61 -14.31
C ARG A 79 -14.09 5.35 -15.78
N ALA A 80 -14.66 6.33 -16.49
CA ALA A 80 -14.95 6.23 -17.91
C ALA A 80 -13.69 6.14 -18.79
N GLN A 81 -12.56 6.69 -18.34
CA GLN A 81 -11.30 6.69 -19.07
C GLN A 81 -10.45 5.42 -18.82
N THR A 82 -10.86 4.54 -17.90
CA THR A 82 -10.10 3.33 -17.59
C THR A 82 -10.10 2.28 -18.71
N SER A 83 -10.80 2.53 -19.83
CA SER A 83 -10.77 1.72 -21.04
C SER A 83 -10.07 2.42 -22.23
N ASP A 84 -9.52 3.61 -22.02
CA ASP A 84 -8.76 4.33 -23.06
C ASP A 84 -7.41 3.63 -23.29
N LYS A 85 -7.29 3.02 -24.46
CA LYS A 85 -6.12 2.19 -24.81
C LYS A 85 -4.81 2.97 -24.76
N THR A 86 -4.76 4.20 -25.24
CA THR A 86 -3.54 5.02 -25.26
C THR A 86 -3.08 5.35 -23.83
N ARG A 87 -4.02 5.69 -22.96
CA ARG A 87 -3.73 5.95 -21.55
C ARG A 87 -3.32 4.69 -20.81
N LEU A 88 -3.96 3.56 -21.10
CA LEU A 88 -3.60 2.24 -20.53
C LEU A 88 -2.20 1.82 -20.96
N ASP A 89 -1.84 1.98 -22.23
CA ASP A 89 -0.50 1.71 -22.74
C ASP A 89 0.55 2.59 -22.04
N SER A 90 0.19 3.84 -21.71
CA SER A 90 1.06 4.73 -20.92
C SER A 90 1.25 4.30 -19.46
N VAL A 91 0.30 3.56 -18.87
CA VAL A 91 0.51 2.94 -17.56
C VAL A 91 1.33 1.65 -17.68
N LYS A 92 0.98 0.79 -18.64
CA LYS A 92 1.59 -0.52 -18.87
C LYS A 92 3.10 -0.45 -19.09
N ASN A 93 3.54 0.56 -19.84
CA ASN A 93 4.94 0.71 -20.26
C ASN A 93 5.77 1.61 -19.32
N ALA A 94 5.17 2.16 -18.27
CA ALA A 94 5.91 2.93 -17.28
C ALA A 94 6.82 2.02 -16.44
N LYS A 95 8.08 2.41 -16.25
CA LYS A 95 9.02 1.65 -15.43
C LYS A 95 8.79 1.81 -13.93
N LEU A 96 8.27 2.97 -13.53
CA LEU A 96 7.79 3.26 -12.19
C LEU A 96 6.37 3.81 -12.26
N ILE A 97 5.45 3.18 -11.53
CA ILE A 97 4.08 3.65 -11.33
C ILE A 97 3.95 4.11 -9.89
N PHE A 98 3.60 5.38 -9.67
CA PHE A 98 3.47 5.96 -8.35
C PHE A 98 2.01 6.32 -8.03
N ILE A 99 1.44 5.71 -7.00
CA ILE A 99 0.09 5.97 -6.50
C ILE A 99 0.18 6.96 -5.32
N THR A 100 -0.50 8.10 -5.45
CA THR A 100 -0.40 9.16 -4.44
C THR A 100 -1.18 8.84 -3.16
N GLY A 101 -0.95 9.63 -2.12
CA GLY A 101 -1.75 9.63 -0.90
C GLY A 101 -3.10 10.31 -1.09
N GLY A 102 -3.95 10.22 -0.06
CA GLY A 102 -5.30 10.77 -0.02
C GLY A 102 -6.30 9.78 0.55
N ASP A 103 -7.26 9.35 -0.27
CA ASP A 103 -8.31 8.40 0.07
C ASP A 103 -8.19 7.14 -0.81
N GLN A 104 -7.92 6.01 -0.19
CA GLN A 104 -7.78 4.72 -0.86
C GLN A 104 -9.08 4.25 -1.52
N GLU A 105 -10.23 4.58 -0.96
CA GLU A 105 -11.51 4.23 -1.56
C GLU A 105 -11.76 5.03 -2.84
N ARG A 106 -11.37 6.32 -2.86
CA ARG A 106 -11.45 7.15 -4.07
C ARG A 106 -10.64 6.54 -5.20
N PHE A 107 -9.42 6.08 -4.93
CA PHE A 107 -8.58 5.39 -5.92
C PHE A 107 -9.26 4.11 -6.41
N MET A 108 -9.70 3.23 -5.50
CA MET A 108 -10.31 1.95 -5.87
C MET A 108 -11.67 2.12 -6.57
N LYS A 109 -12.47 3.15 -6.26
CA LYS A 109 -13.71 3.48 -7.03
C LYS A 109 -13.43 3.74 -8.51
N VAL A 110 -12.25 4.26 -8.85
CA VAL A 110 -11.85 4.45 -10.24
C VAL A 110 -11.31 3.17 -10.86
N VAL A 111 -10.48 2.42 -10.13
CA VAL A 111 -9.62 1.37 -10.67
C VAL A 111 -10.23 -0.03 -10.58
N LEU A 112 -10.94 -0.35 -9.48
CA LEU A 112 -11.38 -1.71 -9.19
C LEU A 112 -12.32 -2.26 -10.28
N HIS A 113 -12.04 -3.49 -10.73
CA HIS A 113 -12.77 -4.19 -11.80
C HIS A 113 -12.83 -3.43 -13.13
N THR A 114 -11.74 -2.75 -13.48
CA THR A 114 -11.59 -2.05 -14.77
C THR A 114 -10.36 -2.54 -15.54
N PRO A 115 -10.23 -2.23 -16.83
CA PRO A 115 -9.00 -2.52 -17.58
C PRO A 115 -7.74 -1.92 -16.94
N LEU A 116 -7.83 -0.75 -16.29
CA LEU A 116 -6.70 -0.13 -15.60
C LEU A 116 -6.18 -1.00 -14.45
N TYR A 117 -7.08 -1.68 -13.70
CA TYR A 117 -6.69 -2.65 -12.68
C TYR A 117 -5.78 -3.73 -13.25
N ASN A 118 -6.20 -4.35 -14.37
CA ASN A 118 -5.42 -5.40 -15.02
C ASN A 118 -4.07 -4.89 -15.54
N VAL A 119 -4.05 -3.68 -16.09
CA VAL A 119 -2.83 -3.07 -16.64
C VAL A 119 -1.79 -2.77 -15.53
N ILE A 120 -2.23 -2.36 -14.33
CA ILE A 120 -1.31 -2.19 -13.19
C ILE A 120 -0.67 -3.54 -12.82
N HIS A 121 -1.45 -4.63 -12.80
CA HIS A 121 -0.92 -5.97 -12.55
C HIS A 121 0.04 -6.43 -13.66
N GLU A 122 -0.33 -6.24 -14.92
CA GLU A 122 0.54 -6.58 -16.06
C GLU A 122 1.88 -5.83 -16.01
N ALA A 123 1.86 -4.53 -15.67
CA ALA A 123 3.08 -3.74 -15.52
C ALA A 123 3.97 -4.31 -14.41
N TYR A 124 3.39 -4.65 -13.25
CA TYR A 124 4.11 -5.27 -12.14
C TYR A 124 4.72 -6.63 -12.53
N GLU A 125 3.94 -7.50 -13.16
CA GLU A 125 4.40 -8.81 -13.64
C GLU A 125 5.54 -8.69 -14.66
N ASN A 126 5.52 -7.65 -15.50
CA ASN A 126 6.52 -7.38 -16.53
C ASN A 126 7.77 -6.63 -16.03
N GLY A 127 7.83 -6.25 -14.74
CA GLY A 127 9.04 -5.71 -14.13
C GLY A 127 9.00 -4.21 -13.84
N SER A 128 7.82 -3.58 -13.87
CA SER A 128 7.64 -2.24 -13.34
C SER A 128 7.66 -2.23 -11.81
N THR A 129 8.20 -1.18 -11.23
CA THR A 129 8.05 -0.93 -9.80
C THR A 129 6.72 -0.22 -9.56
N ILE A 130 5.88 -0.77 -8.69
CA ILE A 130 4.67 -0.10 -8.22
C ILE A 130 4.97 0.52 -6.87
N SER A 131 4.87 1.84 -6.78
CA SER A 131 5.05 2.58 -5.53
C SER A 131 3.75 3.21 -5.09
N GLY A 132 3.57 3.35 -3.79
CA GLY A 132 2.43 4.06 -3.23
C GLY A 132 2.74 4.63 -1.86
N THR A 133 2.17 5.80 -1.56
CA THR A 133 2.33 6.46 -0.26
C THR A 133 0.98 6.60 0.45
N SER A 134 0.93 6.36 1.76
CA SER A 134 -0.29 6.54 2.56
C SER A 134 -1.48 5.72 1.99
N ALA A 135 -2.50 6.38 1.42
CA ALA A 135 -3.60 5.69 0.72
C ALA A 135 -3.09 4.79 -0.42
N GLY A 136 -2.08 5.25 -1.18
CA GLY A 136 -1.42 4.45 -2.21
C GLY A 136 -0.68 3.22 -1.67
N ALA A 137 -0.24 3.25 -0.41
CA ALA A 137 0.30 2.07 0.29
C ALA A 137 -0.81 1.09 0.69
N ALA A 138 -1.92 1.60 1.22
CA ALA A 138 -3.04 0.77 1.68
C ALA A 138 -3.65 -0.06 0.55
N VAL A 139 -3.79 0.51 -0.67
CA VAL A 139 -4.37 -0.20 -1.82
C VAL A 139 -3.54 -1.38 -2.33
N MET A 140 -2.27 -1.52 -1.92
CA MET A 140 -1.43 -2.65 -2.33
C MET A 140 -1.95 -3.99 -1.79
N SER A 141 -2.61 -3.99 -0.65
CA SER A 141 -3.22 -5.18 -0.04
C SER A 141 -4.42 -5.67 -0.83
N LYS A 142 -4.69 -6.97 -0.74
CA LYS A 142 -5.94 -7.56 -1.24
C LYS A 142 -7.15 -7.05 -0.46
N TYR A 143 -7.03 -6.98 0.85
CA TYR A 143 -7.99 -6.37 1.75
C TYR A 143 -7.35 -5.13 2.38
N MET A 144 -7.74 -3.96 1.93
CA MET A 144 -7.23 -2.70 2.45
C MET A 144 -8.08 -2.20 3.62
N VAL A 145 -7.43 -1.64 4.62
CA VAL A 145 -8.12 -0.92 5.71
C VAL A 145 -8.65 0.40 5.16
N THR A 146 -9.96 0.67 5.31
CA THR A 146 -10.56 1.95 4.86
C THR A 146 -10.26 3.09 5.81
N GLY A 147 -10.11 2.79 7.10
CA GLY A 147 -9.95 3.74 8.20
C GLY A 147 -11.24 3.95 8.99
N ASN A 148 -12.37 3.43 8.53
CA ASN A 148 -13.65 3.55 9.19
C ASN A 148 -13.80 2.55 10.33
N GLN A 149 -14.49 2.97 11.38
CA GLN A 149 -15.03 2.10 12.44
C GLN A 149 -16.47 1.74 12.14
N LEU A 150 -16.84 0.47 12.39
CA LEU A 150 -18.19 -0.04 12.19
C LEU A 150 -19.04 -0.04 13.47
N ARG A 151 -18.42 0.19 14.64
CA ARG A 151 -19.08 0.23 15.96
C ARG A 151 -18.61 1.44 16.74
N GLY A 152 -19.50 1.95 17.58
CA GLY A 152 -19.23 3.08 18.46
C GLY A 152 -19.42 4.43 17.79
N ASP A 153 -18.56 5.37 18.12
CA ASP A 153 -18.58 6.71 17.52
C ASP A 153 -18.13 6.63 16.06
N THR A 154 -18.93 7.18 15.15
CA THR A 154 -18.60 7.23 13.71
C THR A 154 -17.62 8.35 13.37
N ILE A 155 -17.25 9.19 14.33
CA ILE A 155 -16.22 10.20 14.15
C ILE A 155 -14.86 9.48 14.04
N TYR A 156 -14.07 9.87 13.03
CA TYR A 156 -12.73 9.32 12.84
C TYR A 156 -11.85 9.60 14.05
N HIS A 157 -11.31 8.55 14.63
CA HIS A 157 -10.25 8.59 15.64
C HIS A 157 -9.00 7.87 15.10
N SER A 158 -7.82 8.36 15.43
CA SER A 158 -6.57 7.72 15.04
C SER A 158 -6.38 6.33 15.69
N THR A 159 -7.02 6.11 16.83
CA THR A 159 -7.03 4.83 17.55
C THR A 159 -8.42 4.52 18.09
N PHE A 160 -8.69 3.27 18.41
CA PHE A 160 -9.96 2.77 18.93
C PHE A 160 -9.91 2.64 20.44
N ASP A 161 -11.02 2.96 21.10
CA ASP A 161 -11.13 2.81 22.57
C ASP A 161 -11.13 1.35 23.01
N ARG A 162 -11.63 0.45 22.17
CA ARG A 162 -11.75 -0.98 22.47
C ARG A 162 -11.51 -1.83 21.21
N LEU A 163 -11.04 -3.05 21.44
CA LEU A 163 -10.83 -4.04 20.39
C LEU A 163 -12.10 -4.88 20.18
N TRP A 164 -13.02 -4.34 19.41
CA TRP A 164 -14.25 -5.02 19.02
C TRP A 164 -14.03 -5.93 17.82
N ASP A 165 -14.63 -7.13 17.84
CA ASP A 165 -14.73 -7.96 16.65
C ASP A 165 -15.48 -7.22 15.54
N LYS A 166 -14.95 -7.32 14.31
CA LYS A 166 -15.52 -6.69 13.10
C LYS A 166 -15.75 -5.18 13.23
N ASN A 167 -14.86 -4.48 13.90
CA ASN A 167 -14.95 -3.03 14.04
C ASN A 167 -14.16 -2.27 12.98
N VAL A 168 -13.12 -2.85 12.41
CA VAL A 168 -12.38 -2.26 11.28
C VAL A 168 -13.05 -2.64 9.99
N GLU A 169 -13.29 -1.64 9.14
CA GLU A 169 -13.81 -1.87 7.79
C GLU A 169 -12.66 -2.19 6.82
N PHE A 170 -12.89 -3.19 5.98
CA PHE A 170 -11.97 -3.61 4.92
C PHE A 170 -12.70 -3.63 3.59
N HIS A 171 -12.06 -3.06 2.56
CA HIS A 171 -12.51 -3.16 1.19
C HIS A 171 -11.45 -3.83 0.31
N GLU A 172 -11.85 -4.24 -0.90
CA GLU A 172 -10.95 -4.83 -1.87
C GLU A 172 -9.96 -3.78 -2.38
N GLY A 173 -8.66 -4.10 -2.30
CA GLY A 173 -7.58 -3.29 -2.84
C GLY A 173 -7.07 -3.84 -4.18
N LEU A 174 -5.84 -3.48 -4.55
CA LEU A 174 -5.21 -3.97 -5.78
C LEU A 174 -4.83 -5.45 -5.70
N GLY A 175 -4.64 -6.01 -4.50
CA GLY A 175 -4.25 -7.42 -4.36
C GLY A 175 -2.85 -7.73 -4.90
N LEU A 176 -1.96 -6.75 -4.93
CA LEU A 176 -0.54 -6.97 -5.23
C LEU A 176 0.16 -7.72 -4.09
N LEU A 177 -0.43 -7.69 -2.90
CA LEU A 177 -0.10 -8.48 -1.73
C LEU A 177 -1.32 -9.29 -1.28
N ASP A 178 -1.30 -10.60 -1.49
CA ASP A 178 -2.45 -11.47 -1.23
C ASP A 178 -2.73 -11.72 0.25
N SER A 179 -1.67 -11.89 1.05
CA SER A 179 -1.75 -12.34 2.45
C SER A 179 -1.13 -11.33 3.42
N VAL A 180 -1.12 -10.05 3.03
CA VAL A 180 -0.57 -8.94 3.83
C VAL A 180 -1.58 -7.82 3.94
N ILE A 181 -1.79 -7.33 5.16
CA ILE A 181 -2.53 -6.10 5.43
C ILE A 181 -1.52 -4.98 5.68
N ILE A 182 -1.53 -3.95 4.84
CA ILE A 182 -0.71 -2.76 5.03
C ILE A 182 -1.48 -1.70 5.81
N ASP A 183 -0.86 -1.20 6.86
CA ASP A 183 -1.28 0.00 7.58
C ASP A 183 -0.17 1.06 7.51
N GLN A 184 -0.54 2.32 7.45
CA GLN A 184 0.37 3.44 7.18
C GLN A 184 0.26 4.53 8.27
N HIS A 185 1.22 5.51 8.32
CA HIS A 185 1.33 6.49 9.42
C HIS A 185 1.26 5.81 10.79
N PHE A 186 1.93 4.69 10.92
CA PHE A 186 1.55 3.68 11.92
C PHE A 186 1.84 4.11 13.35
N ILE A 187 3.09 4.50 13.62
CA ILE A 187 3.53 4.89 14.97
C ILE A 187 3.03 6.31 15.29
N VAL A 188 3.20 7.24 14.35
CA VAL A 188 2.79 8.65 14.50
C VAL A 188 1.30 8.75 14.87
N ARG A 189 0.45 7.86 14.35
CA ARG A 189 -0.99 7.86 14.64
C ARG A 189 -1.43 6.76 15.61
N SER A 190 -0.48 6.10 16.30
CA SER A 190 -0.75 5.05 17.30
C SER A 190 -1.74 3.98 16.83
N ARG A 191 -1.59 3.45 15.61
CA ARG A 191 -2.56 2.56 14.94
C ARG A 191 -2.54 1.11 15.43
N TYR A 192 -1.95 0.83 16.58
CA TYR A 192 -1.82 -0.51 17.14
C TYR A 192 -3.17 -1.21 17.33
N ASN A 193 -4.19 -0.50 17.87
CA ASN A 193 -5.52 -1.08 18.09
C ASN A 193 -6.16 -1.50 16.75
N ARG A 194 -5.97 -0.71 15.70
CA ARG A 194 -6.46 -1.03 14.36
C ARG A 194 -5.76 -2.26 13.79
N MET A 195 -4.46 -2.35 13.95
CA MET A 195 -3.68 -3.52 13.51
C MET A 195 -4.06 -4.79 14.27
N LEU A 196 -4.26 -4.73 15.59
CA LEU A 196 -4.74 -5.86 16.39
C LEU A 196 -6.13 -6.32 15.92
N SER A 197 -7.01 -5.39 15.57
CA SER A 197 -8.32 -5.71 15.00
C SER A 197 -8.20 -6.34 13.61
N ALA A 198 -7.25 -5.86 12.78
CA ALA A 198 -6.95 -6.46 11.47
C ALA A 198 -6.38 -7.87 11.61
N LEU A 199 -5.48 -8.08 12.56
CA LEU A 199 -4.91 -9.40 12.86
C LEU A 199 -5.99 -10.40 13.30
N ALA A 200 -6.96 -9.94 14.10
CA ALA A 200 -8.09 -10.78 14.50
C ALA A 200 -9.05 -11.10 13.34
N ALA A 201 -9.27 -10.15 12.43
CA ALA A 201 -10.10 -10.36 11.26
C ALA A 201 -9.46 -11.28 10.21
N PHE A 202 -8.12 -11.25 10.10
CA PHE A 202 -7.33 -12.04 9.15
C PHE A 202 -6.17 -12.77 9.86
N PRO A 203 -6.46 -13.79 10.69
CA PRO A 203 -5.45 -14.40 11.59
C PRO A 203 -4.33 -15.15 10.86
N THR A 204 -4.52 -15.48 9.58
CA THR A 204 -3.51 -16.12 8.73
C THR A 204 -2.68 -15.13 7.92
N PHE A 205 -3.01 -13.83 7.99
CA PHE A 205 -2.28 -12.78 7.26
C PHE A 205 -1.17 -12.19 8.11
N THR A 206 -0.21 -11.57 7.44
CA THR A 206 0.79 -10.72 8.09
C THR A 206 0.32 -9.27 8.05
N CYS A 207 0.18 -8.65 9.22
CA CYS A 207 -0.15 -7.23 9.34
C CYS A 207 1.15 -6.43 9.43
N VAL A 208 1.31 -5.42 8.55
CA VAL A 208 2.53 -4.60 8.43
C VAL A 208 2.17 -3.14 8.60
N GLY A 209 2.59 -2.54 9.70
CA GLY A 209 2.46 -1.12 9.98
C GLY A 209 3.73 -0.38 9.59
N ILE A 210 3.62 0.50 8.60
CA ILE A 210 4.74 1.29 8.09
C ILE A 210 4.59 2.72 8.59
N ASP A 211 5.60 3.23 9.28
CA ASP A 211 5.55 4.59 9.79
C ASP A 211 5.93 5.64 8.73
N GLU A 212 5.77 6.92 9.06
CA GLU A 212 6.10 8.03 8.16
C GLU A 212 7.58 8.04 7.77
N SER A 213 7.88 8.59 6.60
CA SER A 213 9.24 8.68 6.02
C SER A 213 9.96 7.33 5.92
N THR A 214 9.21 6.24 5.89
CA THR A 214 9.71 4.86 5.87
C THR A 214 8.96 4.06 4.82
N ALA A 215 9.64 3.10 4.20
CA ALA A 215 9.04 2.20 3.23
C ALA A 215 9.53 0.77 3.40
N ILE A 216 8.73 -0.15 2.91
CA ILE A 216 9.14 -1.52 2.60
C ILE A 216 9.32 -1.68 1.10
N VAL A 217 10.39 -2.37 0.72
CA VAL A 217 10.65 -2.82 -0.65
C VAL A 217 10.36 -4.30 -0.70
N VAL A 218 9.37 -4.70 -1.50
CA VAL A 218 8.99 -6.11 -1.65
C VAL A 218 9.41 -6.58 -3.02
N HIS A 219 10.21 -7.65 -3.06
CA HIS A 219 10.52 -8.40 -4.26
C HIS A 219 10.23 -9.88 -4.02
N HIS A 220 9.26 -10.43 -4.73
CA HIS A 220 8.68 -11.74 -4.42
C HIS A 220 8.15 -11.79 -2.96
N LYS A 221 8.83 -12.58 -2.12
CA LYS A 221 8.50 -12.72 -0.69
C LYS A 221 9.50 -12.03 0.24
N GLU A 222 10.59 -11.52 -0.30
CA GLU A 222 11.62 -10.81 0.45
C GLU A 222 11.21 -9.35 0.65
N VAL A 223 11.31 -8.89 1.86
CA VAL A 223 11.01 -7.50 2.25
C VAL A 223 12.25 -6.88 2.85
N LYS A 224 12.63 -5.71 2.33
CA LYS A 224 13.69 -4.86 2.86
C LYS A 224 13.09 -3.56 3.37
N ILE A 225 13.57 -3.07 4.50
CA ILE A 225 13.16 -1.78 5.07
C ILE A 225 14.11 -0.68 4.63
N VAL A 226 13.56 0.48 4.25
CA VAL A 226 14.30 1.70 3.91
C VAL A 226 13.57 2.92 4.52
N GLY A 227 14.31 3.98 4.81
CA GLY A 227 13.75 5.21 5.37
C GLY A 227 14.27 5.50 6.77
N GLU A 228 13.52 6.27 7.56
CA GLU A 228 14.03 6.92 8.77
C GLU A 228 13.35 6.49 10.07
N SER A 229 12.18 5.83 9.98
CA SER A 229 11.46 5.34 11.14
C SER A 229 11.41 3.80 11.14
N GLN A 230 10.30 3.22 11.56
CA GLN A 230 10.17 1.80 11.87
C GLN A 230 9.02 1.15 11.12
N VAL A 231 9.12 -0.17 10.98
CA VAL A 231 8.07 -1.05 10.49
C VAL A 231 7.72 -2.05 11.60
N ILE A 232 6.43 -2.13 11.92
CA ILE A 232 5.89 -3.08 12.89
C ILE A 232 5.23 -4.22 12.11
N VAL A 233 5.59 -5.46 12.44
CA VAL A 233 4.99 -6.66 11.84
C VAL A 233 4.32 -7.48 12.92
N MET A 234 3.03 -7.81 12.73
CA MET A 234 2.27 -8.70 13.61
C MET A 234 1.66 -9.84 12.81
N ARG A 235 1.73 -11.05 13.37
CA ARG A 235 1.23 -12.28 12.73
C ARG A 235 1.01 -13.40 13.74
N GLU A 236 0.31 -14.47 13.30
CA GLU A 236 0.14 -15.72 14.03
C GLU A 236 -0.44 -15.50 15.44
N PRO A 237 -1.66 -14.94 15.57
CA PRO A 237 -2.31 -14.85 16.88
C PRO A 237 -2.72 -16.24 17.36
N GLU A 238 -2.37 -16.58 18.62
CA GLU A 238 -2.70 -17.87 19.21
C GLU A 238 -3.94 -17.76 20.11
N HIS A 239 -4.74 -18.80 20.14
CA HIS A 239 -5.97 -18.89 20.95
C HIS A 239 -6.93 -17.70 20.73
N LEU A 240 -7.01 -17.22 19.49
CA LEU A 240 -7.92 -16.13 19.14
C LEU A 240 -9.37 -16.52 19.42
N GLN A 241 -10.06 -15.70 20.17
CA GLN A 241 -11.46 -15.86 20.55
C GLN A 241 -12.14 -14.49 20.62
N ILE A 242 -13.47 -14.53 20.53
CA ILE A 242 -14.31 -13.36 20.81
C ILE A 242 -15.11 -13.66 22.06
N ASP A 243 -15.08 -12.76 23.03
CA ASP A 243 -15.84 -12.92 24.27
C ASP A 243 -17.34 -12.70 24.05
N ASN A 244 -18.15 -12.94 25.08
CA ASN A 244 -19.62 -12.77 25.05
C ASN A 244 -20.07 -11.31 24.88
N LYS A 245 -19.16 -10.33 25.01
CA LYS A 245 -19.42 -8.91 24.76
C LYS A 245 -18.95 -8.45 23.38
N GLY A 246 -18.34 -9.34 22.61
CA GLY A 246 -17.80 -9.04 21.28
C GLY A 246 -16.39 -8.44 21.32
N LEU A 247 -15.64 -8.59 22.42
CA LEU A 247 -14.26 -8.14 22.52
C LEU A 247 -13.30 -9.22 22.02
N ILE A 248 -12.30 -8.79 21.27
CA ILE A 248 -11.20 -9.64 20.77
C ILE A 248 -10.30 -10.01 21.94
N LYS A 249 -9.92 -11.28 22.04
CA LYS A 249 -8.87 -11.75 22.92
C LYS A 249 -8.01 -12.83 22.24
N PHE A 250 -6.73 -12.81 22.51
CA PHE A 250 -5.78 -13.87 22.16
C PHE A 250 -4.64 -13.85 23.19
N SER A 251 -3.98 -14.99 23.36
CA SER A 251 -2.96 -15.12 24.43
C SER A 251 -1.56 -14.76 23.95
N ASP A 252 -1.30 -14.87 22.65
CA ASP A 252 0.02 -14.66 22.08
C ASP A 252 -0.07 -14.21 20.63
N ALA A 253 0.95 -13.51 20.14
CA ALA A 253 1.14 -13.19 18.72
C ALA A 253 2.61 -12.86 18.48
N LYS A 254 3.11 -13.19 17.29
CA LYS A 254 4.46 -12.78 16.91
C LYS A 254 4.46 -11.32 16.51
N MET A 255 5.24 -10.52 17.22
CA MET A 255 5.48 -9.11 16.90
C MET A 255 6.96 -8.88 16.64
N SER A 256 7.28 -8.15 15.60
CA SER A 256 8.64 -7.71 15.26
C SER A 256 8.65 -6.23 14.93
N ILE A 257 9.76 -5.56 15.25
CA ILE A 257 10.01 -4.16 14.92
C ILE A 257 11.29 -4.11 14.11
N TYR A 258 11.23 -3.45 12.96
CA TYR A 258 12.34 -3.35 12.01
C TYR A 258 12.68 -1.90 11.72
N THR A 259 13.95 -1.67 11.37
CA THR A 259 14.49 -0.37 10.96
C THR A 259 15.16 -0.47 9.60
N ALA A 260 15.60 0.64 9.04
CA ALA A 260 16.28 0.67 7.75
C ALA A 260 17.48 -0.30 7.71
N GLY A 261 17.57 -1.10 6.65
CA GLY A 261 18.57 -2.14 6.46
C GLY A 261 18.14 -3.54 6.89
N ASP A 262 17.11 -3.66 7.73
CA ASP A 262 16.57 -4.96 8.11
C ASP A 262 15.79 -5.63 6.97
N HIS A 263 15.61 -6.95 7.10
CA HIS A 263 14.89 -7.79 6.15
C HIS A 263 13.96 -8.78 6.85
N PHE A 264 12.83 -9.07 6.24
CA PHE A 264 11.97 -10.19 6.65
C PHE A 264 11.27 -10.82 5.45
N LYS A 265 10.56 -11.92 5.68
CA LYS A 265 9.76 -12.60 4.63
C LYS A 265 8.28 -12.50 4.92
N ILE A 266 7.53 -12.31 3.85
CA ILE A 266 6.06 -12.45 3.85
C ILE A 266 5.64 -13.83 3.32
N PRO A 267 4.38 -14.27 3.58
CA PRO A 267 3.87 -15.59 3.18
C PRO A 267 3.94 -15.88 1.68
#